data_e3b96a6fd5fa56bba2ba1f3aaf72b9b7
#
_entry.id   e3b96a6fd5fa56bba2ba1f3aaf72b9b7
#
_cell.length_a   1.000
_cell.length_b   1.000
_cell.length_c   1.000
_cell.angle_alpha   90.00
_cell.angle_beta   90.00
_cell.angle_gamma   90.00
#
_symmetry.space_group_name_H-M   'P 1'
#
loop_
_entity.id
_entity.type
_entity.pdbx_description
1 polymer ?
#
loop_
_entity_poly.entity_id
_entity_poly.type
_entity_poly.pdbx_seq_one_letter_code
_entity_poly.pdbx_strand_id
1 'polypeptide(L)'
;MVDRRQHWETVYRSKAAGDVSWFQPHAASSLRLIGGCAGTDAHIIDVGGGASVLVDDLADAGYRNLSVLDLAESALAASRARLGARAQSVQWIAGDITRVELPAARYDVWHDRAVFHFLTDSADRAHYVEQVLKSVKPGGHVIIAAFGPGGPLRCSGLDVMRYAPDALHAEFGAPFRLLRHETEIHHTPSGQEQEFVYCYCRRT
;
A
#
# COMPACT_ATOMS: atom_id res chain seq x y z
N MET A 1 -7.50 23.08 -4.90
CA MET A 1 -7.21 21.62 -4.89
C MET A 1 -5.83 21.47 -4.26
N VAL A 2 -5.68 20.65 -3.20
CA VAL A 2 -4.38 20.43 -2.55
C VAL A 2 -3.51 19.65 -3.53
N ASP A 3 -2.28 20.12 -3.77
CA ASP A 3 -1.28 19.34 -4.49
C ASP A 3 -0.85 18.17 -3.57
N ARG A 4 -1.36 16.96 -3.86
CA ARG A 4 -1.09 15.76 -3.06
C ARG A 4 0.40 15.44 -3.00
N ARG A 5 1.15 15.63 -4.10
CA ARG A 5 2.60 15.38 -4.11
C ARG A 5 3.33 16.33 -3.16
N GLN A 6 3.08 17.63 -3.28
CA GLN A 6 3.68 18.64 -2.39
C GLN A 6 3.33 18.39 -0.92
N HIS A 7 2.09 17.99 -0.65
CA HIS A 7 1.64 17.65 0.70
C HIS A 7 2.49 16.51 1.30
N TRP A 8 2.60 15.37 0.59
CA TRP A 8 3.34 14.21 1.07
C TRP A 8 4.85 14.46 1.16
N GLU A 9 5.43 15.19 0.21
CA GLU A 9 6.81 15.64 0.30
C GLU A 9 7.06 16.45 1.59
N THR A 10 6.12 17.31 1.94
CA THR A 10 6.20 18.12 3.17
C THR A 10 6.10 17.24 4.42
N VAL A 11 5.16 16.28 4.45
CA VAL A 11 4.98 15.35 5.57
C VAL A 11 6.27 14.57 5.82
N TYR A 12 6.84 13.94 4.79
CA TYR A 12 8.04 13.09 4.94
C TYR A 12 9.34 13.87 5.17
N ARG A 13 9.38 15.16 4.83
CA ARG A 13 10.51 16.02 5.18
C ARG A 13 10.43 16.58 6.61
N SER A 14 9.22 16.71 7.15
CA SER A 14 9.00 17.34 8.46
C SER A 14 8.88 16.35 9.61
N LYS A 15 8.65 15.05 9.33
CA LYS A 15 8.49 14.02 10.35
C LYS A 15 9.47 12.89 10.13
N ALA A 16 10.02 12.35 11.22
CA ALA A 16 10.75 11.09 11.15
C ALA A 16 9.81 9.95 10.77
N ALA A 17 10.34 8.91 10.10
CA ALA A 17 9.54 7.77 9.66
C ALA A 17 8.80 7.09 10.84
N GLY A 18 9.39 7.09 12.04
CA GLY A 18 8.78 6.52 13.25
C GLY A 18 7.69 7.38 13.90
N ASP A 19 7.50 8.64 13.46
CA ASP A 19 6.54 9.57 14.08
C ASP A 19 5.21 9.68 13.32
N VAL A 20 5.12 9.03 12.17
CA VAL A 20 3.88 9.03 11.37
C VAL A 20 2.86 8.06 11.95
N SER A 21 1.57 8.42 11.91
CA SER A 21 0.51 7.64 12.58
C SER A 21 0.33 6.21 12.05
N TRP A 22 0.78 5.92 10.84
CA TRP A 22 0.71 4.58 10.21
C TRP A 22 1.98 3.76 10.38
N PHE A 23 3.00 4.29 11.08
CA PHE A 23 4.25 3.58 11.29
C PHE A 23 4.02 2.26 12.03
N GLN A 24 4.69 1.22 11.54
CA GLN A 24 4.80 -0.09 12.18
C GLN A 24 6.28 -0.48 12.21
N PRO A 25 6.82 -0.97 13.33
CA PRO A 25 8.21 -1.47 13.37
C PRO A 25 8.39 -2.72 12.48
N HIS A 26 7.33 -3.49 12.28
CA HIS A 26 7.20 -4.59 11.32
C HIS A 26 5.80 -4.60 10.75
N ALA A 27 5.67 -4.78 9.43
CA ALA A 27 4.38 -4.87 8.74
C ALA A 27 3.81 -6.31 8.83
N ALA A 28 3.59 -6.80 10.05
CA ALA A 28 3.33 -8.21 10.34
C ALA A 28 2.12 -8.79 9.59
N SER A 29 0.98 -8.08 9.56
CA SER A 29 -0.22 -8.53 8.84
C SER A 29 0.03 -8.61 7.33
N SER A 30 0.66 -7.58 6.76
CA SER A 30 1.02 -7.53 5.34
C SER A 30 2.00 -8.64 4.97
N LEU A 31 3.08 -8.81 5.74
CA LEU A 31 4.08 -9.85 5.51
C LEU A 31 3.46 -11.26 5.58
N ARG A 32 2.61 -11.51 6.58
CA ARG A 32 1.90 -12.79 6.74
C ARG A 32 0.96 -13.09 5.56
N LEU A 33 0.21 -12.09 5.08
CA LEU A 33 -0.70 -12.25 3.94
C LEU A 33 0.08 -12.53 2.65
N ILE A 34 1.16 -11.78 2.39
CA ILE A 34 2.03 -11.98 1.24
C ILE A 34 2.69 -13.36 1.29
N GLY A 35 3.27 -13.74 2.44
CA GLY A 35 3.91 -15.05 2.63
C GLY A 35 2.95 -16.24 2.51
N GLY A 36 1.66 -16.02 2.78
CA GLY A 36 0.62 -17.04 2.60
C GLY A 36 0.17 -17.26 1.15
N CYS A 37 0.57 -16.38 0.20
CA CYS A 37 0.10 -16.45 -1.18
C CYS A 37 1.20 -16.43 -2.26
N ALA A 38 2.44 -16.12 -1.89
CA ALA A 38 3.51 -15.94 -2.87
C ALA A 38 4.86 -16.46 -2.37
N GLY A 39 5.59 -17.15 -3.23
CA GLY A 39 6.98 -17.54 -2.97
C GLY A 39 7.95 -16.36 -3.19
N THR A 40 9.21 -16.56 -2.78
CA THR A 40 10.26 -15.51 -2.79
C THR A 40 10.65 -15.00 -4.18
N ASP A 41 10.28 -15.71 -5.23
CA ASP A 41 10.48 -15.30 -6.63
C ASP A 41 9.33 -14.47 -7.22
N ALA A 42 8.24 -14.28 -6.45
CA ALA A 42 7.09 -13.48 -6.89
C ALA A 42 7.46 -12.01 -7.11
N HIS A 43 6.88 -11.40 -8.13
CA HIS A 43 6.97 -9.96 -8.36
C HIS A 43 5.92 -9.25 -7.50
N ILE A 44 6.38 -8.48 -6.53
CA ILE A 44 5.53 -7.76 -5.57
C ILE A 44 5.64 -6.26 -5.82
N ILE A 45 4.51 -5.56 -5.83
CA ILE A 45 4.48 -4.11 -5.74
C ILE A 45 3.84 -3.67 -4.43
N ASP A 46 4.52 -2.79 -3.70
CA ASP A 46 4.01 -2.10 -2.50
C ASP A 46 3.67 -0.65 -2.88
N VAL A 47 2.38 -0.35 -2.96
CA VAL A 47 1.86 0.96 -3.36
C VAL A 47 1.70 1.84 -2.13
N GLY A 48 2.31 3.04 -2.17
CA GLY A 48 2.44 3.92 -1.02
C GLY A 48 3.43 3.39 0.02
N GLY A 49 4.31 2.46 -0.40
CA GLY A 49 5.28 1.85 0.48
C GLY A 49 6.41 2.78 0.95
N GLY A 50 6.49 3.99 0.40
CA GLY A 50 7.47 5.05 0.66
C GLY A 50 8.44 4.83 1.81
N ALA A 51 8.09 5.27 3.02
CA ALA A 51 8.91 5.09 4.22
C ALA A 51 8.55 3.83 5.04
N SER A 52 7.64 2.98 4.54
CA SER A 52 7.25 1.71 5.18
C SER A 52 8.45 0.76 5.35
N VAL A 53 8.41 -0.07 6.39
CA VAL A 53 9.39 -1.14 6.61
C VAL A 53 9.02 -2.45 5.91
N LEU A 54 7.89 -2.53 5.21
CA LEU A 54 7.47 -3.76 4.54
C LEU A 54 8.51 -4.24 3.53
N VAL A 55 9.12 -3.32 2.78
CA VAL A 55 10.18 -3.67 1.83
C VAL A 55 11.40 -4.29 2.51
N ASP A 56 11.72 -3.85 3.74
CA ASP A 56 12.81 -4.44 4.56
C ASP A 56 12.41 -5.85 5.01
N ASP A 57 11.22 -6.01 5.58
CA ASP A 57 10.68 -7.29 6.05
C ASP A 57 10.61 -8.32 4.90
N LEU A 58 10.19 -7.90 3.70
CA LEU A 58 10.15 -8.75 2.52
C LEU A 58 11.56 -9.14 2.05
N ALA A 59 12.51 -8.20 2.02
CA ALA A 59 13.89 -8.49 1.65
C ALA A 59 14.56 -9.44 2.66
N ASP A 60 14.30 -9.28 3.96
CA ASP A 60 14.78 -10.16 5.02
C ASP A 60 14.14 -11.56 4.93
N ALA A 61 12.89 -11.65 4.47
CA ALA A 61 12.22 -12.92 4.18
C ALA A 61 12.67 -13.58 2.85
N GLY A 62 13.60 -12.95 2.11
CA GLY A 62 14.21 -13.51 0.91
C GLY A 62 13.49 -13.21 -0.40
N TYR A 63 12.51 -12.29 -0.41
CA TYR A 63 11.87 -11.83 -1.66
C TYR A 63 12.84 -10.98 -2.48
N ARG A 64 12.90 -11.23 -3.80
CA ARG A 64 13.92 -10.66 -4.68
C ARG A 64 13.38 -9.71 -5.74
N ASN A 65 12.10 -9.80 -6.07
CA ASN A 65 11.48 -9.01 -7.14
C ASN A 65 10.52 -7.98 -6.55
N LEU A 66 11.07 -7.01 -5.83
CA LEU A 66 10.31 -5.99 -5.12
C LEU A 66 10.23 -4.69 -5.92
N SER A 67 9.05 -4.10 -5.96
CA SER A 67 8.80 -2.75 -6.45
C SER A 67 8.11 -1.95 -5.35
N VAL A 68 8.54 -0.72 -5.14
CA VAL A 68 7.92 0.23 -4.20
C VAL A 68 7.51 1.47 -4.97
N LEU A 69 6.25 1.81 -4.91
CA LEU A 69 5.70 3.02 -5.51
C LEU A 69 5.25 3.99 -4.43
N ASP A 70 5.63 5.25 -4.56
CA ASP A 70 5.11 6.32 -3.72
C ASP A 70 5.02 7.64 -4.50
N LEU A 71 4.11 8.49 -4.07
CA LEU A 71 3.94 9.83 -4.62
C LEU A 71 5.09 10.76 -4.24
N ALA A 72 5.67 10.55 -3.03
CA ALA A 72 6.75 11.35 -2.46
C ALA A 72 8.12 10.70 -2.68
N GLU A 73 8.99 11.36 -3.45
CA GLU A 73 10.37 10.92 -3.65
C GLU A 73 11.16 10.91 -2.33
N SER A 74 10.87 11.86 -1.41
CA SER A 74 11.51 11.89 -0.09
C SER A 74 11.22 10.65 0.75
N ALA A 75 10.02 10.06 0.63
CA ALA A 75 9.68 8.80 1.30
C ALA A 75 10.47 7.62 0.73
N LEU A 76 10.56 7.51 -0.60
CA LEU A 76 11.38 6.49 -1.27
C LEU A 76 12.87 6.63 -0.93
N ALA A 77 13.37 7.86 -0.85
CA ALA A 77 14.75 8.12 -0.47
C ALA A 77 15.07 7.65 0.95
N ALA A 78 14.13 7.81 1.89
CA ALA A 78 14.28 7.31 3.26
C ALA A 78 14.42 5.78 3.31
N SER A 79 13.59 5.04 2.57
CA SER A 79 13.68 3.58 2.49
C SER A 79 14.93 3.11 1.78
N ARG A 80 15.34 3.77 0.70
CA ARG A 80 16.62 3.49 0.04
C ARG A 80 17.82 3.65 0.97
N ALA A 81 17.83 4.74 1.75
CA ALA A 81 18.91 4.98 2.71
C ALA A 81 18.94 3.91 3.82
N ARG A 82 17.78 3.46 4.32
CA ARG A 82 17.65 2.43 5.33
C ARG A 82 18.11 1.05 4.83
N LEU A 83 17.72 0.67 3.61
CA LEU A 83 18.13 -0.59 2.99
C LEU A 83 19.61 -0.63 2.60
N GLY A 84 20.27 0.51 2.39
CA GLY A 84 21.66 0.59 1.97
C GLY A 84 21.92 -0.12 0.64
N ALA A 85 22.89 -1.01 0.59
CA ALA A 85 23.25 -1.73 -0.66
C ALA A 85 22.08 -2.58 -1.22
N ARG A 86 21.18 -3.08 -0.37
CA ARG A 86 20.00 -3.88 -0.79
C ARG A 86 19.00 -3.07 -1.61
N ALA A 87 19.00 -1.74 -1.48
CA ALA A 87 18.14 -0.87 -2.27
C ALA A 87 18.33 -1.00 -3.79
N GLN A 88 19.50 -1.48 -4.24
CA GLN A 88 19.81 -1.68 -5.66
C GLN A 88 18.98 -2.82 -6.29
N SER A 89 18.48 -3.76 -5.49
CA SER A 89 17.63 -4.87 -5.96
C SER A 89 16.15 -4.54 -5.98
N VAL A 90 15.74 -3.35 -5.49
CA VAL A 90 14.34 -2.91 -5.44
C VAL A 90 14.07 -1.91 -6.56
N GLN A 91 12.95 -2.08 -7.25
CA GLN A 91 12.48 -1.11 -8.24
C GLN A 91 11.73 0.02 -7.51
N TRP A 92 12.26 1.24 -7.59
CA TRP A 92 11.63 2.42 -6.98
C TRP A 92 10.89 3.23 -8.03
N ILE A 93 9.62 3.54 -7.77
CA ILE A 93 8.73 4.23 -8.71
C ILE A 93 8.15 5.46 -8.02
N ALA A 94 8.61 6.65 -8.41
CA ALA A 94 8.03 7.91 -7.93
C ALA A 94 6.87 8.33 -8.85
N GLY A 95 5.63 8.30 -8.36
CA GLY A 95 4.49 8.64 -9.19
C GLY A 95 3.14 8.57 -8.48
N ASP A 96 2.15 9.21 -9.09
CA ASP A 96 0.75 9.10 -8.69
C ASP A 96 0.18 7.80 -9.24
N ILE A 97 -0.29 6.91 -8.37
CA ILE A 97 -0.84 5.62 -8.75
C ILE A 97 -2.05 5.71 -9.69
N THR A 98 -2.77 6.82 -9.67
CA THR A 98 -3.90 7.06 -10.57
C THR A 98 -3.47 7.48 -11.98
N ARG A 99 -2.17 7.76 -12.22
CA ARG A 99 -1.64 8.31 -13.48
C ARG A 99 -0.38 7.63 -13.99
N VAL A 100 0.37 6.97 -13.11
CA VAL A 100 1.63 6.31 -13.49
C VAL A 100 1.36 5.16 -14.45
N GLU A 101 2.22 4.98 -15.44
CA GLU A 101 2.16 3.82 -16.31
C GLU A 101 2.93 2.65 -15.69
N LEU A 102 2.22 1.60 -15.31
CA LEU A 102 2.79 0.35 -14.83
C LEU A 102 2.72 -0.72 -15.94
N PRO A 103 3.68 -1.66 -15.98
CA PRO A 103 3.67 -2.73 -16.95
C PRO A 103 2.47 -3.66 -16.74
N ALA A 104 1.89 -4.13 -17.86
CA ALA A 104 0.76 -5.05 -17.84
C ALA A 104 1.20 -6.44 -17.35
N ALA A 105 0.34 -7.11 -16.57
CA ALA A 105 0.51 -8.48 -16.07
C ALA A 105 1.93 -8.76 -15.51
N ARG A 106 2.46 -7.81 -14.75
CA ARG A 106 3.81 -7.88 -14.18
C ARG A 106 3.83 -8.50 -12.78
N TYR A 107 2.85 -8.13 -11.95
CA TYR A 107 2.90 -8.41 -10.51
C TYR A 107 2.10 -9.66 -10.15
N ASP A 108 2.71 -10.50 -9.33
CA ASP A 108 2.05 -11.65 -8.69
C ASP A 108 1.27 -11.20 -7.46
N VAL A 109 1.77 -10.16 -6.76
CA VAL A 109 1.13 -9.56 -5.60
C VAL A 109 1.11 -8.03 -5.72
N TRP A 110 -0.05 -7.46 -5.53
CA TRP A 110 -0.29 -6.04 -5.32
C TRP A 110 -0.62 -5.82 -3.86
N HIS A 111 0.15 -4.97 -3.19
CA HIS A 111 -0.08 -4.58 -1.80
C HIS A 111 -0.28 -3.07 -1.71
N ASP A 112 -1.22 -2.66 -0.90
CA ASP A 112 -1.49 -1.26 -0.52
C ASP A 112 -1.96 -1.24 0.93
N ARG A 113 -1.27 -0.49 1.77
CA ARG A 113 -1.75 -0.17 3.11
C ARG A 113 -1.76 1.34 3.30
N ALA A 114 -2.96 1.89 3.43
CA ALA A 114 -3.19 3.30 3.70
C ALA A 114 -2.97 4.26 2.49
N VAL A 115 -3.17 3.80 1.25
CA VAL A 115 -3.21 4.69 0.06
C VAL A 115 -4.61 4.79 -0.52
N PHE A 116 -5.28 3.66 -0.78
CA PHE A 116 -6.59 3.64 -1.42
C PHE A 116 -7.62 4.52 -0.69
N HIS A 117 -7.57 4.60 0.62
CA HIS A 117 -8.50 5.41 1.40
C HIS A 117 -8.35 6.94 1.19
N PHE A 118 -7.22 7.41 0.64
CA PHE A 118 -7.07 8.83 0.28
C PHE A 118 -7.73 9.19 -1.05
N LEU A 119 -8.16 8.20 -1.83
CA LEU A 119 -8.85 8.41 -3.10
C LEU A 119 -10.34 8.70 -2.84
N THR A 120 -10.64 9.92 -2.42
CA THR A 120 -12.00 10.35 -2.10
C THR A 120 -12.86 10.61 -3.33
N ASP A 121 -12.25 10.86 -4.50
CA ASP A 121 -12.93 10.97 -5.78
C ASP A 121 -13.16 9.58 -6.41
N SER A 122 -14.36 9.32 -6.90
CA SER A 122 -14.71 8.03 -7.52
C SER A 122 -13.95 7.78 -8.83
N ALA A 123 -13.62 8.81 -9.60
CA ALA A 123 -12.81 8.67 -10.81
C ALA A 123 -11.37 8.24 -10.47
N ASP A 124 -10.77 8.80 -9.42
CA ASP A 124 -9.44 8.38 -8.95
C ASP A 124 -9.46 6.90 -8.50
N ARG A 125 -10.53 6.46 -7.80
CA ARG A 125 -10.67 5.05 -7.41
C ARG A 125 -10.83 4.12 -8.62
N ALA A 126 -11.62 4.53 -9.61
CA ALA A 126 -11.77 3.78 -10.85
C ALA A 126 -10.43 3.61 -11.58
N HIS A 127 -9.66 4.71 -11.75
CA HIS A 127 -8.32 4.65 -12.35
C HIS A 127 -7.36 3.75 -11.55
N TYR A 128 -7.42 3.80 -10.22
CA TYR A 128 -6.62 2.90 -9.37
C TYR A 128 -6.97 1.43 -9.64
N VAL A 129 -8.26 1.08 -9.65
CA VAL A 129 -8.72 -0.30 -9.91
C VAL A 129 -8.33 -0.77 -11.32
N GLU A 130 -8.41 0.11 -12.33
CA GLU A 130 -7.92 -0.17 -13.69
C GLU A 130 -6.42 -0.48 -13.70
N GLN A 131 -5.61 0.28 -12.95
CA GLN A 131 -4.17 0.00 -12.81
C GLN A 131 -3.92 -1.37 -12.17
N VAL A 132 -4.65 -1.71 -11.10
CA VAL A 132 -4.56 -3.04 -10.47
C VAL A 132 -4.91 -4.13 -11.48
N LEU A 133 -6.04 -3.98 -12.18
CA LEU A 133 -6.49 -4.94 -13.18
C LEU A 133 -5.50 -5.10 -14.34
N LYS A 134 -4.89 -4.02 -14.79
CA LYS A 134 -3.87 -4.03 -15.86
C LYS A 134 -2.58 -4.74 -15.40
N SER A 135 -2.11 -4.43 -14.20
CA SER A 135 -0.73 -4.69 -13.79
C SER A 135 -0.54 -5.99 -13.01
N VAL A 136 -1.58 -6.47 -12.30
CA VAL A 136 -1.57 -7.76 -11.63
C VAL A 136 -1.78 -8.87 -12.68
N LYS A 137 -1.07 -9.97 -12.59
CA LYS A 137 -1.24 -11.15 -13.46
C LYS A 137 -2.62 -11.78 -13.27
N PRO A 138 -3.22 -12.43 -14.29
CA PRO A 138 -4.32 -13.35 -14.06
C PRO A 138 -3.94 -14.39 -12.99
N GLY A 139 -4.82 -14.61 -12.01
CA GLY A 139 -4.54 -15.45 -10.86
C GLY A 139 -3.66 -14.81 -9.77
N GLY A 140 -3.16 -13.59 -9.97
CA GLY A 140 -2.38 -12.85 -8.98
C GLY A 140 -3.23 -12.34 -7.81
N HIS A 141 -2.56 -11.90 -6.78
CA HIS A 141 -3.15 -11.54 -5.48
C HIS A 141 -3.17 -10.01 -5.26
N VAL A 142 -4.23 -9.53 -4.64
CA VAL A 142 -4.42 -8.10 -4.32
C VAL A 142 -4.76 -7.98 -2.84
N ILE A 143 -3.94 -7.24 -2.11
CA ILE A 143 -4.08 -7.01 -0.66
C ILE A 143 -4.20 -5.51 -0.46
N ILE A 144 -5.37 -5.04 -0.06
CA ILE A 144 -5.64 -3.63 0.20
C ILE A 144 -6.04 -3.47 1.65
N ALA A 145 -5.37 -2.55 2.36
CA ALA A 145 -5.73 -2.18 3.72
C ALA A 145 -6.13 -0.69 3.77
N ALA A 146 -7.35 -0.43 4.16
CA ALA A 146 -7.92 0.91 4.29
C ALA A 146 -8.51 1.10 5.69
N PHE A 147 -8.79 2.33 6.09
CA PHE A 147 -9.48 2.55 7.36
C PHE A 147 -10.87 1.89 7.38
N GLY A 148 -11.13 1.17 8.46
CA GLY A 148 -12.42 0.58 8.77
C GLY A 148 -13.44 1.61 9.29
N PRO A 149 -14.68 1.19 9.58
CA PRO A 149 -15.72 2.09 10.08
C PRO A 149 -15.34 2.79 11.39
N GLY A 150 -14.56 2.15 12.26
CA GLY A 150 -14.01 2.72 13.50
C GLY A 150 -12.74 3.56 13.31
N GLY A 151 -12.18 3.62 12.09
CA GLY A 151 -11.01 4.41 11.79
C GLY A 151 -11.28 5.92 11.76
N PRO A 152 -10.21 6.76 11.70
CA PRO A 152 -10.35 8.20 11.67
C PRO A 152 -10.96 8.71 10.36
N LEU A 153 -11.60 9.89 10.40
CA LEU A 153 -12.16 10.57 9.22
C LEU A 153 -11.08 11.34 8.42
N ARG A 154 -9.93 11.59 9.04
CA ARG A 154 -8.82 12.33 8.44
C ARG A 154 -7.49 11.68 8.83
N CYS A 155 -6.54 11.70 7.90
CA CYS A 155 -5.17 11.26 8.13
C CYS A 155 -4.19 12.29 7.56
N SER A 156 -3.18 12.67 8.32
CA SER A 156 -2.21 13.71 7.91
C SER A 156 -2.86 15.01 7.40
N GLY A 157 -4.01 15.40 7.97
CA GLY A 157 -4.71 16.60 7.54
C GLY A 157 -5.58 16.44 6.29
N LEU A 158 -5.57 15.29 5.63
CA LEU A 158 -6.41 14.97 4.47
C LEU A 158 -7.64 14.17 4.87
N ASP A 159 -8.74 14.37 4.17
CA ASP A 159 -9.95 13.56 4.29
C ASP A 159 -9.70 12.17 3.73
N VAL A 160 -10.31 11.15 4.34
CA VAL A 160 -10.17 9.75 3.92
C VAL A 160 -11.53 9.07 3.83
N MET A 161 -11.61 8.05 2.97
CA MET A 161 -12.72 7.11 2.95
C MET A 161 -12.52 6.06 4.05
N ARG A 162 -13.64 5.60 4.63
CA ARG A 162 -13.67 4.45 5.54
C ARG A 162 -14.53 3.36 4.93
N TYR A 163 -14.11 2.13 5.08
CA TYR A 163 -14.75 1.01 4.40
C TYR A 163 -15.18 -0.07 5.39
N ALA A 164 -16.43 -0.49 5.30
CA ALA A 164 -16.79 -1.83 5.77
C ALA A 164 -16.12 -2.87 4.84
N PRO A 165 -15.87 -4.10 5.33
CA PRO A 165 -15.17 -5.13 4.54
C PRO A 165 -15.77 -5.35 3.15
N ASP A 166 -17.08 -5.53 3.05
CA ASP A 166 -17.76 -5.77 1.77
C ASP A 166 -17.74 -4.53 0.86
N ALA A 167 -17.79 -3.33 1.43
CA ALA A 167 -17.72 -2.09 0.68
C ALA A 167 -16.33 -1.87 0.05
N LEU A 168 -15.27 -2.26 0.74
CA LEU A 168 -13.90 -2.20 0.18
C LEU A 168 -13.76 -3.16 -1.01
N HIS A 169 -14.25 -4.39 -0.88
CA HIS A 169 -14.25 -5.35 -1.99
C HIS A 169 -15.10 -4.88 -3.17
N ALA A 170 -16.25 -4.25 -2.91
CA ALA A 170 -17.16 -3.77 -3.95
C ALA A 170 -16.50 -2.74 -4.89
N GLU A 171 -15.53 -1.96 -4.42
CA GLU A 171 -14.75 -1.03 -5.27
C GLU A 171 -13.95 -1.78 -6.36
N PHE A 172 -13.50 -3.00 -6.09
CA PHE A 172 -12.72 -3.82 -7.02
C PHE A 172 -13.61 -4.67 -7.95
N GLY A 173 -14.79 -5.07 -7.50
CA GLY A 173 -15.84 -5.72 -8.30
C GLY A 173 -15.47 -7.11 -8.84
N ALA A 174 -16.23 -7.55 -9.86
CA ALA A 174 -16.21 -8.92 -10.39
C ALA A 174 -14.85 -9.46 -10.88
N PRO A 175 -13.90 -8.65 -11.42
CA PRO A 175 -12.58 -9.16 -11.81
C PRO A 175 -11.73 -9.66 -10.64
N PHE A 176 -12.13 -9.38 -9.38
CA PHE A 176 -11.37 -9.71 -8.19
C PHE A 176 -12.22 -10.54 -7.24
N ARG A 177 -11.95 -11.85 -7.18
CA ARG A 177 -12.64 -12.73 -6.24
C ARG A 177 -12.12 -12.50 -4.83
N LEU A 178 -13.01 -12.12 -3.90
CA LEU A 178 -12.68 -12.02 -2.48
C LEU A 178 -12.26 -13.40 -1.95
N LEU A 179 -11.10 -13.45 -1.31
CA LEU A 179 -10.62 -14.64 -0.61
C LEU A 179 -10.87 -14.54 0.89
N ARG A 180 -10.61 -13.34 1.44
CA ARG A 180 -10.76 -13.09 2.87
C ARG A 180 -10.75 -11.59 3.15
N HIS A 181 -11.35 -11.17 4.25
CA HIS A 181 -11.10 -9.88 4.88
C HIS A 181 -10.68 -10.09 6.34
N GLU A 182 -9.95 -9.13 6.88
CA GLU A 182 -9.49 -9.12 8.27
C GLU A 182 -9.54 -7.69 8.81
N THR A 183 -9.76 -7.55 10.12
CA THR A 183 -9.64 -6.27 10.81
C THR A 183 -8.37 -6.25 11.63
N GLU A 184 -7.62 -5.13 11.56
CA GLU A 184 -6.43 -4.87 12.37
C GLU A 184 -6.65 -3.60 13.19
N ILE A 185 -6.41 -3.67 14.49
CA ILE A 185 -6.28 -2.48 15.34
C ILE A 185 -4.82 -2.09 15.38
N HIS A 186 -4.50 -1.02 14.68
CA HIS A 186 -3.17 -0.43 14.66
C HIS A 186 -3.02 0.58 15.79
N HIS A 187 -1.95 0.46 16.56
CA HIS A 187 -1.57 1.43 17.58
C HIS A 187 -0.53 2.38 17.00
N THR A 188 -0.90 3.66 16.93
CA THR A 188 0.02 4.70 16.44
C THR A 188 1.17 4.91 17.43
N PRO A 189 2.31 5.52 17.01
CA PRO A 189 3.37 5.89 17.94
C PRO A 189 2.91 6.80 19.10
N SER A 190 1.84 7.57 18.90
CA SER A 190 1.22 8.41 19.95
C SER A 190 0.21 7.67 20.85
N GLY A 191 0.05 6.34 20.68
CA GLY A 191 -0.84 5.50 21.49
C GLY A 191 -2.32 5.53 21.08
N GLN A 192 -2.66 6.12 19.94
CA GLN A 192 -4.04 6.11 19.42
C GLN A 192 -4.32 4.82 18.65
N GLU A 193 -5.54 4.34 18.70
CA GLU A 193 -6.00 3.20 17.92
C GLU A 193 -6.56 3.65 16.56
N GLN A 194 -6.21 2.89 15.52
CA GLN A 194 -6.74 3.06 14.19
C GLN A 194 -7.19 1.70 13.65
N GLU A 195 -8.48 1.58 13.35
CA GLU A 195 -9.02 0.38 12.73
C GLU A 195 -8.71 0.35 11.24
N PHE A 196 -8.06 -0.73 10.80
CA PHE A 196 -7.88 -1.06 9.39
C PHE A 196 -8.70 -2.30 9.01
N VAL A 197 -9.23 -2.27 7.81
CA VAL A 197 -9.83 -3.44 7.15
C VAL A 197 -8.93 -3.85 6.01
N TYR A 198 -8.47 -5.09 6.02
CA TYR A 198 -7.76 -5.73 4.92
C TYR A 198 -8.77 -6.46 4.02
N CYS A 199 -8.73 -6.17 2.74
CA CYS A 199 -9.42 -6.90 1.69
C CYS A 199 -8.36 -7.68 0.90
N TYR A 200 -8.46 -9.01 0.94
CA TYR A 200 -7.56 -9.90 0.22
C TYR A 200 -8.32 -10.60 -0.90
N CYS A 201 -7.93 -10.30 -2.13
CA CYS A 201 -8.58 -10.77 -3.34
C CYS A 201 -7.60 -11.51 -4.27
N ARG A 202 -8.16 -12.25 -5.21
CA ARG A 202 -7.44 -12.86 -6.32
C ARG A 202 -8.02 -12.36 -7.64
N ARG A 203 -7.18 -11.89 -8.55
CA ARG A 203 -7.58 -11.58 -9.91
C ARG A 203 -8.03 -12.87 -10.63
N THR A 204 -9.22 -12.84 -11.22
CA THR A 204 -9.78 -13.94 -12.03
C THR A 204 -9.21 -13.95 -13.45
#